data_38605a151b0718631f990279f9afc6dc
#
_entry.id   38605a151b0718631f990279f9afc6dc
#
_cell.length_a   1.000
_cell.length_b   1.000
_cell.length_c   1.000
_cell.angle_alpha   90.00
_cell.angle_beta   90.00
_cell.angle_gamma   90.00
#
_symmetry.space_group_name_H-M   'P 1'
#
loop_
_entity.id
_entity.type
_entity.pdbx_description
1 polymer ?
#
loop_
_entity_poly.entity_id
_entity_poly.type
_entity_poly.pdbx_seq_one_letter_code
_entity_poly.pdbx_strand_id
1 'polypeptide(L)'
;LQKIISKQPKPNTTAIGVCSETQVTHHIITKRSDECLPISAFVPKHKEGDGKKFPVIIDIYGGDFVAGRSALNRNFGTWCAEHGYLTFIPEYTQVPETNLFGQLGDLLKAFVVIHRCAERYGADMSRMYLVGDGAGAALACLVYALLWNPVSMQHLEDELPFDVPQEAKLTFKAVCLQNGILDLSSRKMNAIAPYLIEKDWKKTSYAECLSPKTYAKMLPPCFLVTSITDAHKHDTNQLAWQLKCTRYSVHSANNLFAKESFAARHPETRYAQAANTAMLAFFENK
;
A
#
# COMPACT_ATOMS: atom_id res chain seq x y z
N LEU A 1 6.04 10.79 20.02
CA LEU A 1 6.08 10.98 18.58
C LEU A 1 7.51 11.19 18.09
N GLN A 2 8.27 12.20 18.56
CA GLN A 2 9.66 12.45 18.12
C GLN A 2 10.58 11.23 18.23
N LYS A 3 10.45 10.40 19.28
CA LYS A 3 11.20 9.13 19.40
C LYS A 3 10.80 8.08 18.36
N ILE A 4 9.56 8.09 17.89
CA ILE A 4 9.07 7.21 16.83
C ILE A 4 9.63 7.69 15.51
N ILE A 5 9.50 8.98 15.20
CA ILE A 5 10.01 9.61 13.97
C ILE A 5 11.52 9.41 13.83
N SER A 6 12.29 9.56 14.91
CA SER A 6 13.76 9.42 14.87
C SER A 6 14.25 8.00 14.60
N LYS A 7 13.40 6.99 14.78
CA LYS A 7 13.74 5.58 14.52
C LYS A 7 13.37 5.11 13.10
N GLN A 8 12.71 5.98 12.32
CA GLN A 8 12.28 5.59 10.98
C GLN A 8 13.48 5.37 10.04
N PRO A 9 13.45 4.35 9.19
CA PRO A 9 14.50 4.09 8.25
C PRO A 9 14.64 5.24 7.25
N LYS A 10 15.88 5.58 6.94
CA LYS A 10 16.14 6.51 5.84
C LYS A 10 15.88 5.82 4.50
N PRO A 11 15.45 6.56 3.47
CA PRO A 11 15.35 6.00 2.13
C PRO A 11 16.67 5.36 1.72
N ASN A 12 16.60 4.15 1.17
CA ASN A 12 17.78 3.50 0.62
C ASN A 12 18.14 4.17 -0.71
N THR A 13 19.02 5.16 -0.65
CA THR A 13 19.50 5.91 -1.83
C THR A 13 20.59 5.19 -2.61
N THR A 14 21.15 4.10 -2.06
CA THR A 14 22.31 3.38 -2.65
C THR A 14 21.89 2.14 -3.43
N ALA A 15 20.68 1.66 -3.29
CA ALA A 15 20.25 0.40 -3.90
C ALA A 15 19.68 0.56 -5.33
N ILE A 16 20.32 1.38 -6.15
CA ILE A 16 20.07 1.40 -7.60
C ILE A 16 20.79 0.23 -8.31
N GLY A 17 21.36 -0.72 -7.54
CA GLY A 17 22.31 -1.67 -8.06
C GLY A 17 21.75 -2.88 -8.82
N VAL A 18 20.44 -3.14 -8.77
CA VAL A 18 19.84 -4.33 -9.42
C VAL A 18 18.69 -3.96 -10.34
N CYS A 19 18.00 -2.84 -10.09
CA CYS A 19 16.96 -2.32 -10.96
C CYS A 19 17.61 -1.37 -11.98
N SER A 20 17.72 -1.80 -13.22
CA SER A 20 18.29 -0.99 -14.29
C SER A 20 17.32 0.12 -14.67
N GLU A 21 17.65 1.37 -14.33
CA GLU A 21 16.89 2.55 -14.81
C GLU A 21 16.79 2.60 -16.35
N THR A 22 17.61 1.82 -17.05
CA THR A 22 17.54 1.70 -18.50
C THR A 22 16.29 0.98 -19.02
N GLN A 23 15.59 0.24 -18.15
CA GLN A 23 14.37 -0.51 -18.53
C GLN A 23 13.07 0.12 -18.00
N VAL A 24 13.16 1.22 -17.28
CA VAL A 24 12.01 1.85 -16.60
C VAL A 24 12.07 3.36 -16.82
N THR A 25 10.93 3.98 -17.08
CA THR A 25 10.78 5.44 -17.06
C THR A 25 10.04 5.86 -15.79
N HIS A 26 10.65 6.73 -15.01
CA HIS A 26 10.05 7.29 -13.80
C HIS A 26 9.46 8.68 -14.08
N HIS A 27 8.18 8.86 -13.79
CA HIS A 27 7.47 10.11 -13.92
C HIS A 27 6.93 10.59 -12.58
N ILE A 28 6.89 11.90 -12.38
CA ILE A 28 6.11 12.54 -11.31
C ILE A 28 4.87 13.17 -11.96
N ILE A 29 3.69 12.61 -11.66
CA ILE A 29 2.43 12.98 -12.31
C ILE A 29 1.96 14.37 -11.86
N THR A 30 2.08 14.68 -10.55
CA THR A 30 1.77 16.00 -10.03
C THR A 30 2.93 16.49 -9.18
N LYS A 31 3.38 17.75 -9.37
CA LYS A 31 4.43 18.33 -8.52
C LYS A 31 3.87 19.06 -7.32
N ARG A 32 2.74 19.67 -7.47
CA ARG A 32 1.84 20.30 -6.49
C ARG A 32 0.58 20.64 -7.27
N SER A 33 -0.51 19.95 -7.01
CA SER A 33 -1.83 20.41 -7.41
C SER A 33 -2.68 20.52 -6.15
N ASP A 34 -3.60 21.43 -6.14
CA ASP A 34 -4.61 21.53 -5.07
C ASP A 34 -5.51 20.28 -5.03
N GLU A 35 -5.39 19.40 -6.06
CA GLU A 35 -6.16 18.18 -6.20
C GLU A 35 -5.57 16.98 -5.46
N CYS A 36 -4.24 16.74 -5.59
CA CYS A 36 -3.58 15.65 -4.86
C CYS A 36 -2.06 15.90 -4.70
N LEU A 37 -1.45 15.13 -3.79
CA LEU A 37 0.00 15.07 -3.61
C LEU A 37 0.67 14.37 -4.81
N PRO A 38 2.01 14.51 -4.98
CA PRO A 38 2.75 13.87 -6.07
C PRO A 38 2.55 12.35 -6.10
N ILE A 39 2.46 11.79 -7.30
CA ILE A 39 2.41 10.36 -7.55
C ILE A 39 3.62 9.97 -8.39
N SER A 40 4.43 9.06 -7.91
CA SER A 40 5.52 8.47 -8.68
C SER A 40 4.97 7.36 -9.59
N ALA A 41 5.25 7.43 -10.89
CA ALA A 41 4.86 6.41 -11.86
C ALA A 41 6.11 5.75 -12.45
N PHE A 42 6.20 4.43 -12.35
CA PHE A 42 7.27 3.60 -12.90
C PHE A 42 6.71 2.83 -14.09
N VAL A 43 7.13 3.23 -15.28
CA VAL A 43 6.58 2.73 -16.55
C VAL A 43 7.54 1.72 -17.17
N PRO A 44 7.10 0.49 -17.47
CA PRO A 44 7.92 -0.47 -18.21
C PRO A 44 8.35 0.08 -19.55
N LYS A 45 9.60 -0.18 -19.99
CA LYS A 45 10.04 0.15 -21.34
C LYS A 45 9.26 -0.64 -22.38
N HIS A 46 8.79 0.06 -23.36
CA HIS A 46 8.11 -0.51 -24.53
C HIS A 46 8.43 0.33 -25.77
N LYS A 47 8.19 -0.22 -26.96
CA LYS A 47 8.31 0.54 -28.20
C LYS A 47 7.10 1.45 -28.35
N GLU A 48 7.34 2.71 -28.69
CA GLU A 48 6.26 3.64 -28.98
C GLU A 48 5.37 3.09 -30.10
N GLY A 49 4.06 3.04 -29.88
CA GLY A 49 3.10 2.56 -30.86
C GLY A 49 2.89 1.05 -30.92
N ASP A 50 3.52 0.23 -30.03
CA ASP A 50 3.32 -1.23 -30.01
C ASP A 50 1.96 -1.66 -29.43
N GLY A 51 1.17 -0.71 -28.91
CA GLY A 51 -0.15 -0.97 -28.35
C GLY A 51 -0.15 -1.79 -27.04
N LYS A 52 1.02 -2.07 -26.49
CA LYS A 52 1.16 -2.89 -25.29
C LYS A 52 0.55 -2.20 -24.08
N LYS A 53 -0.33 -2.91 -23.37
CA LYS A 53 -0.90 -2.46 -22.09
C LYS A 53 -0.31 -3.27 -20.95
N PHE A 54 -0.05 -2.59 -19.82
CA PHE A 54 0.59 -3.14 -18.63
C PHE A 54 -0.42 -3.35 -17.50
N PRO A 55 -0.39 -4.48 -16.79
CA PRO A 55 -1.07 -4.60 -15.52
C PRO A 55 -0.56 -3.52 -14.57
N VAL A 56 -1.44 -3.06 -13.67
CA VAL A 56 -1.17 -1.90 -12.82
C VAL A 56 -1.01 -2.34 -11.37
N ILE A 57 0.02 -1.83 -10.72
CA ILE A 57 0.19 -1.88 -9.27
C ILE A 57 0.03 -0.47 -8.72
N ILE A 58 -0.81 -0.29 -7.70
CA ILE A 58 -0.78 0.88 -6.83
C ILE A 58 -0.14 0.43 -5.52
N ASP A 59 0.99 1.06 -5.16
CA ASP A 59 1.76 0.72 -3.97
C ASP A 59 1.68 1.83 -2.92
N ILE A 60 1.17 1.50 -1.73
CA ILE A 60 1.06 2.40 -0.60
C ILE A 60 2.19 2.08 0.38
N TYR A 61 3.18 2.94 0.43
CA TYR A 61 4.37 2.75 1.26
C TYR A 61 4.08 2.84 2.77
N GLY A 62 4.92 2.17 3.56
CA GLY A 62 4.89 2.22 5.01
C GLY A 62 5.69 3.38 5.61
N GLY A 63 5.79 3.38 6.95
CA GLY A 63 6.51 4.38 7.73
C GLY A 63 5.80 4.71 9.04
N ASP A 64 5.12 3.74 9.65
CA ASP A 64 4.39 3.83 10.91
C ASP A 64 3.41 5.01 10.98
N PHE A 65 2.86 5.45 9.82
CA PHE A 65 1.96 6.62 9.65
C PHE A 65 2.62 7.99 9.92
N VAL A 66 3.84 8.04 10.44
CA VAL A 66 4.49 9.26 10.96
C VAL A 66 5.70 9.68 10.15
N ALA A 67 6.18 8.83 9.26
CA ALA A 67 7.32 9.11 8.40
C ALA A 67 7.23 8.24 7.15
N GLY A 68 7.81 8.73 6.08
CA GLY A 68 7.84 8.02 4.82
C GLY A 68 7.64 8.96 3.65
N ARG A 69 7.91 8.41 2.51
CA ARG A 69 7.68 9.03 1.20
C ARG A 69 7.76 7.95 0.13
N SER A 70 7.23 8.18 -1.04
CA SER A 70 7.28 7.26 -2.18
C SER A 70 8.70 6.76 -2.51
N ALA A 71 9.72 7.57 -2.20
CA ALA A 71 11.13 7.21 -2.36
C ALA A 71 11.57 5.99 -1.54
N LEU A 72 10.85 5.60 -0.47
CA LEU A 72 11.14 4.38 0.28
C LEU A 72 10.93 3.13 -0.58
N ASN A 73 9.91 3.13 -1.43
CA ASN A 73 9.51 2.02 -2.28
C ASN A 73 9.92 2.23 -3.76
N ARG A 74 10.79 3.22 -4.05
CA ARG A 74 11.28 3.51 -5.40
C ARG A 74 11.85 2.25 -6.08
N ASN A 75 12.69 1.50 -5.36
CA ASN A 75 13.30 0.29 -5.89
C ASN A 75 12.27 -0.81 -6.18
N PHE A 76 11.22 -0.91 -5.36
CA PHE A 76 10.11 -1.82 -5.60
C PHE A 76 9.33 -1.43 -6.86
N GLY A 77 9.00 -0.13 -7.00
CA GLY A 77 8.34 0.37 -8.22
C GLY A 77 9.16 0.09 -9.49
N THR A 78 10.49 0.30 -9.42
CA THR A 78 11.40 -0.03 -10.51
C THR A 78 11.41 -1.52 -10.79
N TRP A 79 11.54 -2.36 -9.75
CA TRP A 79 11.54 -3.82 -9.87
C TRP A 79 10.23 -4.33 -10.50
N CYS A 80 9.08 -3.84 -10.08
CA CYS A 80 7.79 -4.20 -10.66
C CYS A 80 7.71 -3.80 -12.15
N ALA A 81 8.20 -2.61 -12.49
CA ALA A 81 8.20 -2.14 -13.87
C ALA A 81 9.15 -2.96 -14.78
N GLU A 82 10.31 -3.40 -14.26
CA GLU A 82 11.20 -4.35 -14.97
C GLU A 82 10.52 -5.70 -15.24
N HIS A 83 9.55 -6.08 -14.37
CA HIS A 83 8.73 -7.29 -14.55
C HIS A 83 7.42 -7.03 -15.32
N GLY A 84 7.29 -5.87 -15.95
CA GLY A 84 6.20 -5.56 -16.87
C GLY A 84 4.94 -4.98 -16.21
N TYR A 85 5.01 -4.52 -14.98
CA TYR A 85 3.90 -3.88 -14.26
C TYR A 85 4.08 -2.37 -14.20
N LEU A 86 3.11 -1.61 -14.69
CA LEU A 86 3.04 -0.17 -14.45
C LEU A 86 2.74 0.07 -12.98
N THR A 87 3.64 0.77 -12.27
CA THR A 87 3.51 0.94 -10.82
C THR A 87 3.33 2.41 -10.46
N PHE A 88 2.28 2.72 -9.70
CA PHE A 88 2.03 4.04 -9.12
C PHE A 88 2.28 4.00 -7.61
N ILE A 89 3.04 4.98 -7.10
CA ILE A 89 3.30 5.14 -5.67
C ILE A 89 2.87 6.55 -5.28
N PRO A 90 1.64 6.72 -4.74
CA PRO A 90 1.15 8.02 -4.30
C PRO A 90 1.82 8.46 -3.00
N GLU A 91 2.07 9.77 -2.87
CA GLU A 91 2.38 10.40 -1.59
C GLU A 91 1.11 10.57 -0.76
N TYR A 92 1.24 10.54 0.56
CA TYR A 92 0.22 10.92 1.52
C TYR A 92 0.85 11.67 2.69
N THR A 93 0.10 12.57 3.30
CA THR A 93 0.57 13.42 4.40
C THR A 93 0.80 12.60 5.66
N GLN A 94 1.91 12.85 6.36
CA GLN A 94 2.29 12.11 7.56
C GLN A 94 1.71 12.76 8.83
N VAL A 95 1.56 11.98 9.89
CA VAL A 95 1.33 12.51 11.24
C VAL A 95 2.60 13.26 11.70
N PRO A 96 2.53 14.46 12.30
CA PRO A 96 1.34 15.11 12.87
C PRO A 96 0.65 16.14 11.95
N GLU A 97 1.09 16.32 10.72
CA GLU A 97 0.51 17.31 9.79
C GLU A 97 -0.93 16.97 9.43
N THR A 98 -1.27 15.68 9.51
CA THR A 98 -2.62 15.16 9.36
C THR A 98 -2.88 13.99 10.32
N ASN A 99 -4.05 13.40 10.25
CA ASN A 99 -4.44 12.18 10.96
C ASN A 99 -4.78 11.04 9.97
N LEU A 100 -5.29 9.91 10.46
CA LEU A 100 -5.68 8.77 9.64
C LEU A 100 -6.66 9.16 8.53
N PHE A 101 -7.65 9.98 8.85
CA PHE A 101 -8.70 10.37 7.90
C PHE A 101 -8.16 11.24 6.77
N GLY A 102 -7.22 12.15 7.09
CA GLY A 102 -6.53 12.93 6.08
C GLY A 102 -5.62 12.07 5.19
N GLN A 103 -4.94 11.05 5.76
CA GLN A 103 -4.14 10.10 4.97
C GLN A 103 -5.01 9.29 4.00
N LEU A 104 -6.16 8.80 4.47
CA LEU A 104 -7.14 8.12 3.61
C LEU A 104 -7.68 9.07 2.53
N GLY A 105 -7.96 10.31 2.88
CA GLY A 105 -8.39 11.35 1.94
C GLY A 105 -7.37 11.64 0.85
N ASP A 106 -6.07 11.75 1.19
CA ASP A 106 -5.00 11.94 0.22
C ASP A 106 -4.91 10.78 -0.78
N LEU A 107 -5.03 9.53 -0.28
CA LEU A 107 -5.02 8.34 -1.13
C LEU A 107 -6.24 8.26 -2.05
N LEU A 108 -7.44 8.63 -1.56
CA LEU A 108 -8.65 8.69 -2.38
C LEU A 108 -8.50 9.70 -3.53
N LYS A 109 -7.95 10.89 -3.27
CA LYS A 109 -7.63 11.88 -4.30
C LYS A 109 -6.61 11.34 -5.32
N ALA A 110 -5.57 10.65 -4.82
CA ALA A 110 -4.57 10.04 -5.69
C ALA A 110 -5.20 8.97 -6.60
N PHE A 111 -6.14 8.17 -6.11
CA PHE A 111 -6.87 7.17 -6.91
C PHE A 111 -7.70 7.82 -8.03
N VAL A 112 -8.34 8.96 -7.77
CA VAL A 112 -9.02 9.76 -8.82
C VAL A 112 -8.04 10.18 -9.90
N VAL A 113 -6.88 10.71 -9.52
CA VAL A 113 -5.86 11.15 -10.48
C VAL A 113 -5.32 9.97 -11.28
N ILE A 114 -5.03 8.84 -10.63
CA ILE A 114 -4.58 7.61 -11.31
C ILE A 114 -5.66 7.15 -12.30
N HIS A 115 -6.94 7.11 -11.90
CA HIS A 115 -8.04 6.75 -12.78
C HIS A 115 -8.04 7.58 -14.08
N ARG A 116 -7.85 8.90 -13.94
CA ARG A 116 -7.89 9.84 -15.07
C ARG A 116 -6.67 9.78 -15.99
N CYS A 117 -5.51 9.36 -15.48
CA CYS A 117 -4.25 9.47 -16.23
C CYS A 117 -3.58 8.14 -16.59
N ALA A 118 -3.92 7.03 -15.93
CA ALA A 118 -3.18 5.76 -16.05
C ALA A 118 -3.10 5.23 -17.49
N GLU A 119 -4.17 5.38 -18.28
CA GLU A 119 -4.17 4.93 -19.69
C GLU A 119 -3.14 5.63 -20.56
N ARG A 120 -2.76 6.88 -20.23
CA ARG A 120 -1.69 7.62 -20.93
C ARG A 120 -0.31 6.99 -20.72
N TYR A 121 -0.16 6.17 -19.66
CA TYR A 121 1.04 5.42 -19.34
C TYR A 121 0.96 3.96 -19.78
N GLY A 122 -0.05 3.60 -20.57
CA GLY A 122 -0.24 2.24 -21.06
C GLY A 122 -0.90 1.29 -20.05
N ALA A 123 -1.69 1.80 -19.11
CA ALA A 123 -2.39 0.97 -18.12
C ALA A 123 -3.42 0.04 -18.75
N ASP A 124 -3.45 -1.21 -18.29
CA ASP A 124 -4.58 -2.11 -18.40
C ASP A 124 -5.43 -2.02 -17.14
N MET A 125 -6.44 -1.19 -17.16
CA MET A 125 -7.32 -0.94 -16.01
C MET A 125 -8.16 -2.16 -15.60
N SER A 126 -8.18 -3.21 -16.43
CA SER A 126 -8.83 -4.49 -16.07
C SER A 126 -7.96 -5.39 -15.21
N ARG A 127 -6.65 -5.12 -15.13
CA ARG A 127 -5.65 -5.86 -14.36
C ARG A 127 -4.95 -4.96 -13.35
N MET A 128 -5.68 -4.55 -12.32
CA MET A 128 -5.16 -3.68 -11.26
C MET A 128 -4.96 -4.46 -9.95
N TYR A 129 -3.89 -4.12 -9.25
CA TYR A 129 -3.50 -4.73 -7.99
C TYR A 129 -3.12 -3.64 -6.99
N LEU A 130 -3.47 -3.85 -5.72
CA LEU A 130 -3.13 -2.93 -4.64
C LEU A 130 -2.07 -3.59 -3.75
N VAL A 131 -0.99 -2.88 -3.50
CA VAL A 131 0.10 -3.33 -2.63
C VAL A 131 0.25 -2.34 -1.48
N GLY A 132 0.59 -2.82 -0.30
CA GLY A 132 0.95 -1.96 0.82
C GLY A 132 1.91 -2.66 1.77
N ASP A 133 2.85 -1.90 2.34
CA ASP A 133 3.78 -2.39 3.33
C ASP A 133 3.66 -1.64 4.67
N GLY A 134 3.88 -2.32 5.79
CA GLY A 134 3.80 -1.72 7.13
C GLY A 134 2.47 -0.98 7.36
N ALA A 135 2.56 0.33 7.62
CA ALA A 135 1.39 1.22 7.74
C ALA A 135 0.60 1.34 6.43
N GLY A 136 1.28 1.31 5.29
CA GLY A 136 0.64 1.33 3.97
C GLY A 136 -0.27 0.13 3.74
N ALA A 137 0.01 -1.02 4.35
CA ALA A 137 -0.88 -2.18 4.29
C ALA A 137 -2.20 -1.92 5.01
N ALA A 138 -2.18 -1.25 6.17
CA ALA A 138 -3.41 -0.83 6.86
C ALA A 138 -4.22 0.16 6.02
N LEU A 139 -3.55 1.18 5.48
CA LEU A 139 -4.18 2.18 4.63
C LEU A 139 -4.80 1.54 3.37
N ALA A 140 -4.10 0.58 2.74
CA ALA A 140 -4.63 -0.17 1.60
C ALA A 140 -5.93 -0.93 1.94
N CYS A 141 -5.97 -1.60 3.09
CA CYS A 141 -7.17 -2.30 3.56
C CYS A 141 -8.33 -1.33 3.81
N LEU A 142 -8.08 -0.21 4.49
CA LEU A 142 -9.11 0.77 4.84
C LEU A 142 -9.66 1.49 3.60
N VAL A 143 -8.78 1.95 2.70
CA VAL A 143 -9.21 2.59 1.44
C VAL A 143 -10.04 1.62 0.61
N TYR A 144 -9.59 0.35 0.48
CA TYR A 144 -10.37 -0.64 -0.24
C TYR A 144 -11.75 -0.87 0.39
N ALA A 145 -11.81 -1.02 1.71
CA ALA A 145 -13.07 -1.25 2.42
C ALA A 145 -14.03 -0.05 2.29
N LEU A 146 -13.54 1.19 2.39
CA LEU A 146 -14.31 2.41 2.15
C LEU A 146 -14.91 2.44 0.74
N LEU A 147 -14.13 2.08 -0.28
CA LEU A 147 -14.57 2.13 -1.67
C LEU A 147 -15.61 1.05 -2.00
N TRP A 148 -15.49 -0.15 -1.42
CA TRP A 148 -16.26 -1.31 -1.83
C TRP A 148 -17.27 -1.80 -0.80
N ASN A 149 -17.27 -1.24 0.41
CA ASN A 149 -18.26 -1.56 1.43
C ASN A 149 -18.67 -0.33 2.28
N PRO A 150 -19.23 0.71 1.65
CA PRO A 150 -19.52 1.97 2.33
C PRO A 150 -20.48 1.78 3.53
N VAL A 151 -21.43 0.84 3.46
CA VAL A 151 -22.39 0.61 4.56
C VAL A 151 -21.68 0.19 5.85
N SER A 152 -20.75 -0.77 5.78
CA SER A 152 -20.00 -1.23 6.96
C SER A 152 -18.91 -0.26 7.38
N MET A 153 -18.54 0.68 6.54
CA MET A 153 -17.49 1.67 6.79
C MET A 153 -18.05 3.09 6.97
N GLN A 154 -19.38 3.24 7.05
CA GLN A 154 -20.04 4.55 7.12
C GLN A 154 -19.47 5.44 8.22
N HIS A 155 -19.30 4.92 9.43
CA HIS A 155 -18.74 5.70 10.53
C HIS A 155 -17.30 6.16 10.29
N LEU A 156 -16.52 5.44 9.48
CA LEU A 156 -15.17 5.87 9.09
C LEU A 156 -15.25 6.89 7.94
N GLU A 157 -16.20 6.71 7.03
CA GLU A 157 -16.45 7.63 5.92
C GLU A 157 -16.90 9.01 6.42
N ASP A 158 -17.75 9.04 7.45
CA ASP A 158 -18.25 10.29 8.09
C ASP A 158 -17.11 11.18 8.66
N GLU A 159 -15.95 10.59 8.96
CA GLU A 159 -14.77 11.31 9.46
C GLU A 159 -13.83 11.80 8.34
N LEU A 160 -14.09 11.43 7.08
CA LEU A 160 -13.28 11.90 5.97
C LEU A 160 -13.48 13.40 5.72
N PRO A 161 -12.46 14.10 5.19
CA PRO A 161 -12.56 15.54 4.92
C PRO A 161 -13.48 15.88 3.72
N PHE A 162 -13.99 14.86 3.01
CA PHE A 162 -14.90 15.00 1.86
C PHE A 162 -15.56 13.66 1.53
N ASP A 163 -16.64 13.69 0.77
CA ASP A 163 -17.35 12.49 0.29
C ASP A 163 -16.45 11.66 -0.64
N VAL A 164 -16.54 10.32 -0.53
CA VAL A 164 -15.73 9.40 -1.34
C VAL A 164 -16.06 9.55 -2.83
N PRO A 165 -15.11 10.00 -3.67
CA PRO A 165 -15.38 10.20 -5.10
C PRO A 165 -15.64 8.88 -5.81
N GLN A 166 -16.65 8.84 -6.68
CA GLN A 166 -16.95 7.64 -7.49
C GLN A 166 -15.77 7.24 -8.40
N GLU A 167 -15.03 8.21 -8.92
CA GLU A 167 -13.84 8.00 -9.76
C GLU A 167 -12.69 7.32 -8.99
N ALA A 168 -12.68 7.38 -7.65
CA ALA A 168 -11.71 6.65 -6.83
C ALA A 168 -11.98 5.14 -6.78
N LYS A 169 -13.16 4.67 -7.21
CA LYS A 169 -13.55 3.25 -7.19
C LYS A 169 -12.82 2.42 -8.25
N LEU A 170 -11.52 2.21 -8.03
CA LEU A 170 -10.69 1.34 -8.83
C LEU A 170 -10.95 -0.13 -8.47
N THR A 171 -11.08 -1.00 -9.48
CA THR A 171 -11.33 -2.43 -9.27
C THR A 171 -10.03 -3.19 -9.19
N PHE A 172 -9.70 -3.70 -8.02
CA PHE A 172 -8.48 -4.50 -7.81
C PHE A 172 -8.79 -6.00 -7.88
N LYS A 173 -8.01 -6.73 -8.68
CA LYS A 173 -8.07 -8.19 -8.81
C LYS A 173 -7.53 -8.91 -7.56
N ALA A 174 -6.54 -8.33 -6.92
CA ALA A 174 -5.94 -8.83 -5.69
C ALA A 174 -5.25 -7.70 -4.91
N VAL A 175 -4.98 -7.98 -3.64
CA VAL A 175 -4.22 -7.11 -2.72
C VAL A 175 -3.00 -7.87 -2.22
N CYS A 176 -1.84 -7.21 -2.12
CA CYS A 176 -0.66 -7.72 -1.42
C CYS A 176 -0.37 -6.86 -0.19
N LEU A 177 -0.23 -7.49 0.97
CA LEU A 177 0.03 -6.84 2.25
C LEU A 177 1.35 -7.37 2.81
N GLN A 178 2.36 -6.50 2.87
CA GLN A 178 3.72 -6.85 3.24
C GLN A 178 4.04 -6.33 4.65
N ASN A 179 4.33 -7.24 5.60
CA ASN A 179 4.70 -6.90 6.98
C ASN A 179 3.75 -5.86 7.62
N GLY A 180 2.44 -6.01 7.39
CA GLY A 180 1.45 -4.98 7.65
C GLY A 180 1.12 -4.75 9.12
N ILE A 181 0.94 -3.49 9.52
CA ILE A 181 0.28 -3.07 10.75
C ILE A 181 -1.23 -3.21 10.51
N LEU A 182 -1.76 -4.42 10.64
CA LEU A 182 -3.10 -4.75 10.13
C LEU A 182 -4.21 -4.59 11.19
N ASP A 183 -3.87 -4.49 12.46
CA ASP A 183 -4.84 -4.29 13.53
C ASP A 183 -4.64 -2.94 14.23
N LEU A 184 -5.29 -1.91 13.70
CA LEU A 184 -5.27 -0.57 14.31
C LEU A 184 -6.05 -0.51 15.63
N SER A 185 -6.89 -1.51 15.93
CA SER A 185 -7.59 -1.62 17.19
C SER A 185 -6.73 -2.20 18.34
N SER A 186 -5.52 -2.68 18.01
CA SER A 186 -4.63 -3.36 18.97
C SER A 186 -4.01 -2.41 19.99
N ARG A 187 -3.56 -2.99 21.12
CA ARG A 187 -2.83 -2.23 22.14
C ARG A 187 -1.48 -1.70 21.67
N LYS A 188 -0.89 -2.29 20.64
CA LYS A 188 0.36 -1.82 20.03
C LYS A 188 0.24 -0.41 19.48
N MET A 189 -0.97 -0.04 19.04
CA MET A 189 -1.28 1.29 18.51
C MET A 189 -1.38 2.39 19.58
N ASN A 190 -1.46 2.05 20.88
CA ASN A 190 -1.69 3.04 21.95
C ASN A 190 -0.66 4.18 21.96
N ALA A 191 0.57 3.95 21.49
CA ALA A 191 1.61 4.99 21.46
C ALA A 191 1.39 6.04 20.36
N ILE A 192 0.79 5.65 19.22
CA ILE A 192 0.60 6.51 18.06
C ILE A 192 -0.86 6.94 17.88
N ALA A 193 -1.80 6.13 18.35
CA ALA A 193 -3.24 6.38 18.17
C ALA A 193 -3.68 7.78 18.60
N PRO A 194 -3.18 8.40 19.70
CA PRO A 194 -3.57 9.76 20.08
C PRO A 194 -3.21 10.84 19.05
N TYR A 195 -2.27 10.55 18.15
CA TYR A 195 -1.82 11.45 17.07
C TYR A 195 -2.40 11.04 15.72
N LEU A 196 -2.52 9.73 15.49
CA LEU A 196 -3.01 9.17 14.24
C LEU A 196 -4.54 9.25 14.13
N ILE A 197 -5.24 9.02 15.23
CA ILE A 197 -6.70 8.97 15.29
C ILE A 197 -7.17 10.05 16.27
N GLU A 198 -7.30 9.66 17.54
CA GLU A 198 -7.58 10.55 18.68
C GLU A 198 -7.35 9.81 20.01
N LYS A 199 -7.34 10.54 21.12
CA LYS A 199 -7.00 9.97 22.43
C LYS A 199 -7.98 8.88 22.89
N ASP A 200 -9.27 9.11 22.70
CA ASP A 200 -10.35 8.22 23.17
C ASP A 200 -11.00 7.43 22.02
N TRP A 201 -10.28 7.21 20.91
CA TRP A 201 -10.78 6.59 19.69
C TRP A 201 -11.55 5.26 19.92
N LYS A 202 -11.22 4.49 20.97
CA LYS A 202 -11.93 3.23 21.30
C LYS A 202 -13.40 3.43 21.68
N LYS A 203 -13.81 4.64 21.96
CA LYS A 203 -15.20 5.01 22.33
C LYS A 203 -15.97 5.58 21.13
N THR A 204 -15.31 5.76 19.99
CA THR A 204 -15.93 6.33 18.80
C THR A 204 -16.74 5.30 18.03
N SER A 205 -17.66 5.78 17.21
CA SER A 205 -18.50 4.93 16.35
C SER A 205 -17.70 4.16 15.29
N TYR A 206 -16.57 4.72 14.83
CA TYR A 206 -15.70 4.10 13.82
C TYR A 206 -14.66 3.12 14.39
N ALA A 207 -14.56 2.95 15.71
CA ALA A 207 -13.55 2.09 16.32
C ALA A 207 -13.54 0.65 15.77
N GLU A 208 -14.71 0.10 15.48
CA GLU A 208 -14.85 -1.24 14.90
C GLU A 208 -14.33 -1.32 13.48
N CYS A 209 -14.42 -0.24 12.71
CA CYS A 209 -13.90 -0.18 11.33
C CYS A 209 -12.38 -0.36 11.25
N LEU A 210 -11.67 -0.09 12.36
CA LEU A 210 -10.21 -0.21 12.44
C LEU A 210 -9.72 -1.64 12.71
N SER A 211 -10.65 -2.58 12.90
CA SER A 211 -10.33 -3.98 13.19
C SER A 211 -10.32 -4.84 11.93
N PRO A 212 -9.33 -5.75 11.77
CA PRO A 212 -9.32 -6.71 10.66
C PRO A 212 -10.57 -7.61 10.64
N LYS A 213 -11.24 -7.82 11.77
CA LYS A 213 -12.52 -8.55 11.83
C LYS A 213 -13.60 -7.90 10.97
N THR A 214 -13.58 -6.58 10.85
CA THR A 214 -14.56 -5.83 10.06
C THR A 214 -14.20 -5.85 8.58
N TYR A 215 -12.99 -5.47 8.20
CA TYR A 215 -12.66 -5.27 6.78
C TYR A 215 -12.13 -6.51 6.05
N ALA A 216 -11.67 -7.56 6.75
CA ALA A 216 -11.08 -8.73 6.08
C ALA A 216 -12.02 -9.42 5.08
N LYS A 217 -13.31 -9.50 5.41
CA LYS A 217 -14.32 -10.13 4.56
C LYS A 217 -14.63 -9.35 3.28
N MET A 218 -14.20 -8.10 3.22
CA MET A 218 -14.44 -7.19 2.11
C MET A 218 -13.31 -7.21 1.10
N LEU A 219 -12.11 -7.64 1.54
CA LEU A 219 -10.91 -7.63 0.71
C LEU A 219 -11.03 -8.62 -0.46
N PRO A 220 -10.44 -8.28 -1.61
CA PRO A 220 -10.31 -9.22 -2.73
C PRO A 220 -9.30 -10.31 -2.36
N PRO A 221 -8.97 -11.25 -3.27
CA PRO A 221 -7.91 -12.23 -3.02
C PRO A 221 -6.64 -11.57 -2.48
N CYS A 222 -6.09 -12.09 -1.37
CA CYS A 222 -4.97 -11.48 -0.65
C CYS A 222 -3.69 -12.31 -0.75
N PHE A 223 -2.57 -11.65 -1.03
CA PHE A 223 -1.23 -12.20 -0.86
C PHE A 223 -0.59 -11.54 0.36
N LEU A 224 -0.21 -12.33 1.35
CA LEU A 224 0.35 -11.84 2.60
C LEU A 224 1.84 -12.16 2.66
N VAL A 225 2.67 -11.16 2.97
CA VAL A 225 4.12 -11.33 3.13
C VAL A 225 4.50 -11.04 4.58
N THR A 226 5.27 -11.95 5.17
CA THR A 226 5.82 -11.82 6.52
C THR A 226 7.19 -12.50 6.59
N SER A 227 7.86 -12.42 7.74
CA SER A 227 9.12 -13.11 7.98
C SER A 227 9.22 -13.62 9.42
N ILE A 228 10.29 -14.36 9.72
CA ILE A 228 10.55 -14.82 11.09
C ILE A 228 10.91 -13.68 12.04
N THR A 229 11.40 -12.56 11.53
CA THR A 229 11.79 -11.36 12.29
C THR A 229 10.77 -10.24 12.23
N ASP A 230 9.62 -10.48 11.59
CA ASP A 230 8.58 -9.48 11.42
C ASP A 230 7.89 -9.17 12.76
N ALA A 231 7.95 -7.92 13.18
CA ALA A 231 7.28 -7.43 14.39
C ALA A 231 5.74 -7.52 14.30
N HIS A 232 5.21 -7.49 13.07
CA HIS A 232 3.78 -7.55 12.76
C HIS A 232 3.30 -8.92 12.27
N LYS A 233 4.13 -9.97 12.41
CA LYS A 233 3.76 -11.35 12.03
C LYS A 233 2.47 -11.82 12.66
N HIS A 234 2.20 -11.42 13.90
CA HIS A 234 0.95 -11.74 14.59
C HIS A 234 -0.27 -11.16 13.86
N ASP A 235 -0.18 -9.91 13.43
CA ASP A 235 -1.25 -9.20 12.73
C ASP A 235 -1.52 -9.86 11.36
N THR A 236 -0.44 -10.24 10.64
CA THR A 236 -0.53 -11.01 9.38
C THR A 236 -1.24 -12.35 9.58
N ASN A 237 -0.89 -13.10 10.63
CA ASN A 237 -1.51 -14.39 10.95
C ASN A 237 -2.98 -14.21 11.36
N GLN A 238 -3.30 -13.16 12.09
CA GLN A 238 -4.68 -12.82 12.48
C GLN A 238 -5.54 -12.52 11.25
N LEU A 239 -5.02 -11.70 10.32
CA LEU A 239 -5.72 -11.41 9.07
C LEU A 239 -5.90 -12.70 8.23
N ALA A 240 -4.86 -13.51 8.08
CA ALA A 240 -4.93 -14.79 7.38
C ALA A 240 -6.03 -15.69 7.94
N TRP A 241 -6.19 -15.71 9.26
CA TRP A 241 -7.27 -16.45 9.91
C TRP A 241 -8.66 -15.88 9.60
N GLN A 242 -8.80 -14.55 9.50
CA GLN A 242 -10.06 -13.89 9.10
C GLN A 242 -10.38 -14.12 7.62
N LEU A 243 -9.36 -14.27 6.78
CA LEU A 243 -9.49 -14.49 5.33
C LEU A 243 -9.84 -15.94 4.94
N LYS A 244 -10.09 -16.86 5.88
CA LYS A 244 -10.35 -18.29 5.60
C LYS A 244 -11.47 -18.56 4.59
N CYS A 245 -12.40 -17.63 4.45
CA CYS A 245 -13.51 -17.72 3.47
C CYS A 245 -13.19 -17.08 2.11
N THR A 246 -12.00 -16.45 1.96
CA THR A 246 -11.54 -15.81 0.73
C THR A 246 -10.27 -16.47 0.22
N ARG A 247 -9.93 -16.23 -1.05
CA ARG A 247 -8.66 -16.72 -1.61
C ARG A 247 -7.50 -15.91 -1.02
N TYR A 248 -6.61 -16.57 -0.30
CA TYR A 248 -5.37 -15.95 0.17
C TYR A 248 -4.18 -16.89 0.03
N SER A 249 -2.98 -16.30 0.03
CA SER A 249 -1.70 -17.01 0.13
C SER A 249 -0.79 -16.28 1.10
N VAL A 250 0.08 -17.00 1.78
CA VAL A 250 1.06 -16.42 2.72
C VAL A 250 2.45 -16.82 2.30
N HIS A 251 3.32 -15.83 2.09
CA HIS A 251 4.75 -16.01 1.93
C HIS A 251 5.46 -15.61 3.21
N SER A 252 6.13 -16.56 3.87
CA SER A 252 6.90 -16.29 5.09
C SER A 252 8.38 -16.51 4.83
N ALA A 253 9.15 -15.42 4.79
CA ALA A 253 10.59 -15.49 4.61
C ALA A 253 11.27 -16.08 5.86
N ASN A 254 11.96 -17.21 5.70
CA ASN A 254 12.77 -17.83 6.75
C ASN A 254 14.20 -17.26 6.71
N ASN A 255 14.34 -15.96 7.00
CA ASN A 255 15.61 -15.26 6.95
C ASN A 255 15.67 -14.17 8.04
N LEU A 256 16.73 -14.15 8.83
CA LEU A 256 16.95 -13.18 9.91
C LEU A 256 17.17 -11.75 9.42
N PHE A 257 17.54 -11.56 8.16
CA PHE A 257 17.72 -10.26 7.52
C PHE A 257 16.45 -9.74 6.83
N ALA A 258 15.43 -10.58 6.70
CA ALA A 258 14.13 -10.18 6.18
C ALA A 258 13.34 -9.40 7.23
N LYS A 259 13.79 -8.18 7.51
CA LYS A 259 13.18 -7.26 8.47
C LYS A 259 11.90 -6.66 7.90
N GLU A 260 11.30 -5.77 8.67
CA GLU A 260 10.09 -5.05 8.30
C GLU A 260 10.18 -4.42 6.90
N SER A 261 9.12 -4.57 6.11
CA SER A 261 9.01 -4.06 4.72
C SER A 261 10.15 -4.52 3.78
N PHE A 262 10.77 -5.67 4.06
CA PHE A 262 11.95 -6.12 3.31
C PHE A 262 11.69 -6.27 1.82
N ALA A 263 10.49 -6.74 1.44
CA ALA A 263 10.15 -7.02 0.05
C ALA A 263 9.98 -5.73 -0.76
N ALA A 264 9.45 -4.67 -0.15
CA ALA A 264 9.32 -3.36 -0.77
C ALA A 264 10.65 -2.56 -0.76
N ARG A 265 11.38 -2.58 0.35
CA ARG A 265 12.56 -1.70 0.52
C ARG A 265 13.86 -2.26 -0.05
N HIS A 266 13.96 -3.59 -0.15
CA HIS A 266 15.17 -4.29 -0.57
C HIS A 266 14.88 -5.35 -1.64
N PRO A 267 14.20 -5.00 -2.75
CA PRO A 267 13.79 -5.95 -3.79
C PRO A 267 14.97 -6.64 -4.47
N GLU A 268 16.20 -6.12 -4.31
CA GLU A 268 17.44 -6.70 -4.80
C GLU A 268 17.88 -7.96 -4.05
N THR A 269 17.39 -8.17 -2.84
CA THR A 269 17.78 -9.32 -2.02
C THR A 269 17.05 -10.60 -2.46
N ARG A 270 17.73 -11.76 -2.33
CA ARG A 270 17.15 -13.06 -2.74
C ARG A 270 15.82 -13.37 -2.06
N TYR A 271 15.68 -13.05 -0.77
CA TYR A 271 14.45 -13.31 -0.03
C TYR A 271 13.32 -12.34 -0.42
N ALA A 272 13.63 -11.10 -0.78
CA ALA A 272 12.66 -10.16 -1.33
C ALA A 272 12.25 -10.54 -2.76
N GLN A 273 13.19 -10.93 -3.61
CA GLN A 273 12.91 -11.44 -4.95
C GLN A 273 11.97 -12.64 -4.90
N ALA A 274 12.22 -13.60 -3.97
CA ALA A 274 11.33 -14.75 -3.80
C ALA A 274 9.91 -14.34 -3.40
N ALA A 275 9.77 -13.38 -2.47
CA ALA A 275 8.47 -12.87 -2.05
C ALA A 275 7.74 -12.14 -3.19
N ASN A 276 8.46 -11.24 -3.88
CA ASN A 276 7.89 -10.42 -4.95
C ASN A 276 7.55 -11.26 -6.19
N THR A 277 8.38 -12.24 -6.56
CA THR A 277 8.06 -13.19 -7.65
C THR A 277 6.82 -14.02 -7.31
N ALA A 278 6.70 -14.49 -6.07
CA ALA A 278 5.50 -15.21 -5.63
C ALA A 278 4.25 -14.31 -5.63
N MET A 279 4.39 -13.04 -5.30
CA MET A 279 3.32 -12.04 -5.41
C MET A 279 2.85 -11.88 -6.85
N LEU A 280 3.77 -11.67 -7.81
CA LEU A 280 3.41 -11.52 -9.22
C LEU A 280 2.76 -12.78 -9.78
N ALA A 281 3.28 -13.97 -9.45
CA ALA A 281 2.67 -15.24 -9.82
C ALA A 281 1.25 -15.39 -9.23
N PHE A 282 1.00 -14.89 -8.01
CA PHE A 282 -0.34 -14.84 -7.44
C PHE A 282 -1.26 -13.90 -8.22
N PHE A 283 -0.78 -12.75 -8.64
CA PHE A 283 -1.53 -11.76 -9.43
C PHE A 283 -1.92 -12.30 -10.81
N GLU A 284 -1.02 -12.98 -11.51
CA GLU A 284 -1.27 -13.57 -12.83
C GLU A 284 -2.38 -14.62 -12.82
N ASN A 285 -2.63 -15.27 -11.68
CA ASN A 285 -3.67 -16.26 -11.50
C ASN A 285 -5.02 -15.68 -11.06
N LYS A 286 -5.25 -14.36 -11.12
CA LYS A 286 -6.48 -13.63 -10.75
C LYS A 286 -6.98 -12.82 -11.92
#